data_2cc4aa10c664667f712be5a3ec78d1fb
#
_entry.id   2cc4aa10c664667f712be5a3ec78d1fb
#
_cell.length_a   1.000
_cell.length_b   1.000
_cell.length_c   1.000
_cell.angle_alpha   90.00
_cell.angle_beta   90.00
_cell.angle_gamma   90.00
#
_symmetry.space_group_name_H-M   'P 1'
#
loop_
_entity.id
_entity.type
_entity.pdbx_description
1 polymer ?
#
loop_
_entity_poly.entity_id
_entity_poly.type
_entity_poly.pdbx_seq_one_letter_code
_entity_poly.pdbx_strand_id
1 'polypeptide(L)'
;TDNADNPEKVRQNIIEVALDYLSVGLDPAKSTLFIQSQVAELCELAFYYMNLVTVQRLQRNPTVKAEIALRGFAEGAAEGDTTQRQGIPVGFFTYPISQASDITAFRATTVPVGEDQEPMIEQTREIVHKFNAVYGETLVEPEILLPENAACMRLPGTDGKAKMSKSLNNCIYLSDTAE
;
A
#
# COMPACT_ATOMS: atom_id res chain seq x y z
N THR A 1 -4.71 0.65 8.22
CA THR A 1 -5.80 1.54 8.67
C THR A 1 -7.18 0.92 8.55
N ASP A 2 -7.46 0.13 7.50
CA ASP A 2 -8.80 -0.39 7.16
C ASP A 2 -9.41 -1.34 8.20
N ASN A 3 -8.58 -1.97 9.02
CA ASN A 3 -9.00 -2.88 10.08
C ASN A 3 -8.43 -2.46 11.45
N ALA A 4 -8.12 -1.17 11.63
CA ALA A 4 -7.52 -0.67 12.87
C ALA A 4 -8.44 -0.84 14.09
N ASP A 5 -9.75 -0.88 13.86
CA ASP A 5 -10.80 -1.09 14.85
C ASP A 5 -11.11 -2.58 15.13
N ASN A 6 -10.49 -3.50 14.36
CA ASN A 6 -10.71 -4.94 14.50
C ASN A 6 -9.39 -5.71 14.57
N PRO A 7 -8.69 -5.69 15.71
CA PRO A 7 -7.38 -6.33 15.86
C PRO A 7 -7.43 -7.85 15.74
N GLU A 8 -8.55 -8.49 16.07
CA GLU A 8 -8.70 -9.93 15.93
C GLU A 8 -8.72 -10.36 14.47
N LYS A 9 -9.42 -9.62 13.62
CA LYS A 9 -9.40 -9.82 12.17
C LYS A 9 -7.98 -9.68 11.61
N VAL A 10 -7.19 -8.72 12.10
CA VAL A 10 -5.80 -8.55 11.67
C VAL A 10 -4.96 -9.77 12.03
N ARG A 11 -5.11 -10.30 13.26
CA ARG A 11 -4.41 -11.54 13.68
C ARG A 11 -4.78 -12.74 12.82
N GLN A 12 -6.06 -12.94 12.57
CA GLN A 12 -6.53 -14.01 11.70
C GLN A 12 -5.97 -13.87 10.28
N ASN A 13 -6.01 -12.67 9.72
CA ASN A 13 -5.52 -12.42 8.36
C ASN A 13 -4.00 -12.67 8.21
N ILE A 14 -3.21 -12.57 9.26
CA ILE A 14 -1.78 -12.94 9.19
C ILE A 14 -1.63 -14.41 8.77
N ILE A 15 -2.42 -15.30 9.37
CA ILE A 15 -2.37 -16.73 9.05
C ILE A 15 -2.93 -17.00 7.66
N GLU A 16 -4.10 -16.43 7.35
CA GLU A 16 -4.76 -16.63 6.05
C GLU A 16 -3.87 -16.18 4.88
N VAL A 17 -3.26 -14.99 4.98
CA VAL A 17 -2.37 -14.48 3.94
C VAL A 17 -1.09 -15.35 3.81
N ALA A 18 -0.56 -15.85 4.91
CA ALA A 18 0.58 -16.77 4.86
C ALA A 18 0.22 -18.08 4.15
N LEU A 19 -0.96 -18.63 4.42
CA LEU A 19 -1.48 -19.84 3.75
C LEU A 19 -1.70 -19.58 2.25
N ASP A 20 -2.28 -18.43 1.88
CA ASP A 20 -2.45 -18.04 0.48
C ASP A 20 -1.11 -17.98 -0.26
N TYR A 21 -0.09 -17.36 0.31
CA TYR A 21 1.24 -17.28 -0.29
C TYR A 21 1.87 -18.66 -0.51
N LEU A 22 1.76 -19.55 0.46
CA LEU A 22 2.27 -20.90 0.33
C LEU A 22 1.47 -21.72 -0.70
N SER A 23 0.14 -21.54 -0.75
CA SER A 23 -0.75 -22.27 -1.66
C SER A 23 -0.53 -21.90 -3.13
N VAL A 24 -0.16 -20.65 -3.42
CA VAL A 24 0.20 -20.21 -4.78
C VAL A 24 1.66 -20.55 -5.16
N GLY A 25 2.39 -21.23 -4.27
CA GLY A 25 3.70 -21.79 -4.58
C GLY A 25 4.89 -20.88 -4.22
N LEU A 26 4.71 -19.88 -3.37
CA LEU A 26 5.85 -19.17 -2.79
C LEU A 26 6.65 -20.14 -1.91
N ASP A 27 7.87 -20.45 -2.36
CA ASP A 27 8.76 -21.39 -1.69
C ASP A 27 9.52 -20.68 -0.55
N PRO A 28 9.28 -21.06 0.72
CA PRO A 28 9.97 -20.44 1.87
C PRO A 28 11.48 -20.70 1.92
N ALA A 29 11.98 -21.65 1.13
CA ALA A 29 13.42 -21.84 0.96
C ALA A 29 14.07 -20.80 0.04
N LYS A 30 13.26 -20.10 -0.78
CA LYS A 30 13.71 -19.08 -1.74
C LYS A 30 13.19 -17.68 -1.40
N SER A 31 12.10 -17.59 -0.64
CA SER A 31 11.43 -16.33 -0.33
C SER A 31 11.30 -16.18 1.18
N THR A 32 11.47 -14.96 1.66
CA THR A 32 11.30 -14.63 3.08
C THR A 32 9.89 -14.09 3.30
N LEU A 33 9.12 -14.77 4.13
CA LEU A 33 7.83 -14.30 4.63
C LEU A 33 8.01 -13.82 6.08
N PHE A 34 7.54 -12.63 6.37
CA PHE A 34 7.63 -12.08 7.72
C PHE A 34 6.40 -11.27 8.08
N ILE A 35 6.16 -11.10 9.37
CA ILE A 35 5.09 -10.24 9.88
C ILE A 35 5.64 -8.82 9.97
N GLN A 36 5.09 -7.89 9.19
CA GLN A 36 5.56 -6.50 9.07
C GLN A 36 5.74 -5.82 10.44
N SER A 37 4.80 -6.01 11.35
CA SER A 37 4.85 -5.40 12.70
C SER A 37 5.95 -5.96 13.62
N GLN A 38 6.64 -7.03 13.21
CA GLN A 38 7.80 -7.56 13.94
C GLN A 38 9.12 -6.96 13.46
N VAL A 39 9.09 -6.12 12.43
CA VAL A 39 10.25 -5.36 11.93
C VAL A 39 10.02 -3.90 12.27
N ALA A 40 10.37 -3.51 13.50
CA ALA A 40 10.12 -2.18 14.04
C ALA A 40 10.85 -1.08 13.25
N GLU A 41 11.97 -1.40 12.64
CA GLU A 41 12.80 -0.53 11.81
C GLU A 41 12.04 0.05 10.64
N LEU A 42 11.00 -0.63 10.13
CA LEU A 42 10.14 -0.10 9.05
C LEU A 42 9.40 1.17 9.50
N CYS A 43 8.88 1.17 10.73
CA CYS A 43 8.23 2.35 11.30
C CYS A 43 9.23 3.47 11.56
N GLU A 44 10.41 3.14 12.06
CA GLU A 44 11.48 4.10 12.30
C GLU A 44 11.92 4.75 10.99
N LEU A 45 12.17 3.96 9.96
CA LEU A 45 12.56 4.45 8.63
C LEU A 45 11.47 5.33 8.01
N ALA A 46 10.21 4.92 8.12
CA ALA A 46 9.08 5.73 7.66
C ALA A 46 9.06 7.11 8.35
N PHE A 47 9.35 7.16 9.64
CA PHE A 47 9.40 8.41 10.39
C PHE A 47 10.54 9.34 9.92
N TYR A 48 11.71 8.77 9.59
CA TYR A 48 12.78 9.57 8.95
C TYR A 48 12.34 10.11 7.60
N TYR A 49 11.67 9.31 6.77
CA TYR A 49 11.19 9.75 5.46
C TYR A 49 10.13 10.85 5.53
N MET A 50 9.35 10.93 6.61
CA MET A 50 8.41 12.03 6.81
C MET A 50 9.07 13.41 6.83
N ASN A 51 10.38 13.50 7.12
CA ASN A 51 11.14 14.74 7.03
C ASN A 51 11.52 15.11 5.59
N LEU A 52 11.40 14.20 4.65
CA LEU A 52 11.75 14.38 3.23
C LEU A 52 10.54 14.64 2.34
N VAL A 53 9.32 14.37 2.84
CA VAL A 53 8.08 14.48 2.08
C VAL A 53 7.19 15.56 2.68
N THR A 54 6.68 16.45 1.84
CA THR A 54 5.76 17.49 2.28
C THR A 54 4.30 17.03 2.23
N VAL A 55 3.45 17.62 3.07
CA VAL A 55 1.99 17.41 3.04
C VAL A 55 1.43 17.66 1.63
N GLN A 56 1.86 18.74 0.98
CA GLN A 56 1.43 19.09 -0.38
C GLN A 56 1.83 18.03 -1.42
N ARG A 57 2.96 17.34 -1.21
CA ARG A 57 3.36 16.24 -2.11
C ARG A 57 2.43 15.03 -1.95
N LEU A 58 2.08 14.67 -0.72
CA LEU A 58 1.11 13.60 -0.45
C LEU A 58 -0.27 13.93 -1.03
N GLN A 59 -0.74 15.15 -0.82
CA GLN A 59 -2.02 15.62 -1.38
C GLN A 59 -2.07 15.57 -2.92
N ARG A 60 -0.94 15.70 -3.61
CA ARG A 60 -0.86 15.63 -5.07
C ARG A 60 -0.77 14.21 -5.61
N ASN A 61 -0.50 13.21 -4.78
CA ASN A 61 -0.43 11.83 -5.23
C ASN A 61 -1.81 11.38 -5.75
N PRO A 62 -1.91 10.92 -7.02
CA PRO A 62 -3.20 10.57 -7.63
C PRO A 62 -3.93 9.44 -6.91
N THR A 63 -3.20 8.44 -6.43
CA THR A 63 -3.76 7.30 -5.69
C THR A 63 -4.34 7.75 -4.36
N VAL A 64 -3.62 8.58 -3.60
CA VAL A 64 -4.10 9.15 -2.34
C VAL A 64 -5.36 9.97 -2.56
N LYS A 65 -5.40 10.82 -3.60
CA LYS A 65 -6.59 11.60 -3.96
C LYS A 65 -7.80 10.73 -4.27
N ALA A 66 -7.60 9.70 -5.10
CA ALA A 66 -8.67 8.79 -5.47
C ALA A 66 -9.24 8.06 -4.25
N GLU A 67 -8.38 7.63 -3.33
CA GLU A 67 -8.82 6.94 -2.11
C GLU A 67 -9.50 7.87 -1.11
N ILE A 68 -9.04 9.11 -0.96
CA ILE A 68 -9.72 10.12 -0.13
C ILE A 68 -11.15 10.34 -0.63
N ALA A 69 -11.32 10.49 -1.95
CA ALA A 69 -12.62 10.66 -2.56
C ALA A 69 -13.52 9.43 -2.38
N LEU A 70 -12.96 8.22 -2.60
CA LEU A 70 -13.70 6.96 -2.47
C LEU A 70 -14.19 6.71 -1.04
N ARG A 71 -13.40 7.10 -0.03
CA ARG A 71 -13.73 6.93 1.39
C ARG A 71 -14.61 8.07 1.96
N GLY A 72 -14.86 9.10 1.17
CA GLY A 72 -15.67 10.24 1.60
C GLY A 72 -15.01 11.08 2.70
N PHE A 73 -13.69 11.04 2.83
CA PHE A 73 -12.97 11.93 3.75
C PHE A 73 -13.10 13.38 3.30
N ALA A 74 -13.32 14.30 4.24
CA ALA A 74 -13.38 15.72 3.93
C ALA A 74 -11.97 16.32 3.85
N GLU A 75 -11.64 16.94 2.73
CA GLU A 75 -10.53 17.91 2.68
C GLU A 75 -11.01 19.21 3.33
N GLY A 76 -10.46 19.53 4.51
CA GLY A 76 -10.71 20.81 5.17
C GLY A 76 -12.17 20.98 5.63
N ALA A 77 -12.55 20.38 6.74
CA ALA A 77 -13.76 20.78 7.45
C ALA A 77 -13.58 22.23 7.92
N ALA A 78 -14.31 23.17 7.31
CA ALA A 78 -14.47 24.50 7.89
C ALA A 78 -15.14 24.33 9.26
N GLU A 79 -14.65 25.03 10.28
CA GLU A 79 -15.29 25.09 11.58
C GLU A 79 -16.77 25.46 11.39
N GLY A 80 -17.66 24.53 11.71
CA GLY A 80 -19.11 24.73 11.67
C GLY A 80 -19.91 23.78 10.79
N ASP A 81 -19.29 22.93 9.97
CA ASP A 81 -20.04 21.92 9.21
C ASP A 81 -20.30 20.67 10.08
N THR A 82 -21.52 20.57 10.58
CA THR A 82 -22.03 19.47 11.43
C THR A 82 -22.43 18.23 10.62
N THR A 83 -22.25 18.22 9.29
CA THR A 83 -22.38 16.99 8.51
C THR A 83 -21.18 16.11 8.83
N GLN A 84 -21.42 14.87 9.28
CA GLN A 84 -20.44 13.88 9.77
C GLN A 84 -19.45 13.48 8.67
N ARG A 85 -18.63 14.41 8.19
CA ARG A 85 -17.49 14.09 7.34
C ARG A 85 -16.32 13.77 8.24
N GLN A 86 -15.91 12.54 8.19
CA GLN A 86 -14.77 12.03 8.94
C GLN A 86 -13.48 12.68 8.39
N GLY A 87 -12.70 13.32 9.25
CA GLY A 87 -11.40 13.86 8.87
C GLY A 87 -10.45 12.77 8.36
N ILE A 88 -9.43 13.15 7.61
CA ILE A 88 -8.46 12.20 7.08
C ILE A 88 -7.56 11.72 8.24
N PRO A 89 -7.54 10.42 8.58
CA PRO A 89 -6.61 9.91 9.58
C PRO A 89 -5.17 10.09 9.12
N VAL A 90 -4.27 10.53 10.01
CA VAL A 90 -2.86 10.75 9.68
C VAL A 90 -2.20 9.46 9.17
N GLY A 91 -2.47 8.31 9.79
CA GLY A 91 -1.93 7.03 9.35
C GLY A 91 -2.40 6.63 7.96
N PHE A 92 -3.63 6.99 7.57
CA PHE A 92 -4.10 6.84 6.20
C PHE A 92 -3.37 7.79 5.26
N PHE A 93 -3.20 9.06 5.64
CA PHE A 93 -2.58 10.07 4.79
C PHE A 93 -1.09 9.80 4.54
N THR A 94 -0.40 9.18 5.50
CA THR A 94 1.05 8.92 5.44
C THR A 94 1.42 7.53 4.95
N TYR A 95 0.46 6.65 4.60
CA TYR A 95 0.77 5.28 4.16
C TYR A 95 1.72 5.20 2.95
N PRO A 96 1.76 6.17 2.01
CA PRO A 96 2.73 6.13 0.92
C PRO A 96 4.19 6.18 1.40
N ILE A 97 4.43 6.86 2.52
CA ILE A 97 5.76 6.93 3.14
C ILE A 97 6.10 5.61 3.80
N SER A 98 5.13 4.98 4.48
CA SER A 98 5.31 3.63 5.03
C SER A 98 5.59 2.60 3.94
N GLN A 99 4.87 2.66 2.82
CA GLN A 99 5.13 1.80 1.66
C GLN A 99 6.54 1.99 1.10
N ALA A 100 7.03 3.22 1.06
CA ALA A 100 8.41 3.49 0.65
C ALA A 100 9.43 2.84 1.60
N SER A 101 9.16 2.80 2.91
CA SER A 101 10.03 2.10 3.86
C SER A 101 10.00 0.58 3.66
N ASP A 102 8.82 -0.01 3.40
CA ASP A 102 8.69 -1.44 3.10
C ASP A 102 9.54 -1.85 1.89
N ILE A 103 9.62 -1.00 0.87
CA ILE A 103 10.38 -1.26 -0.35
C ILE A 103 11.89 -1.09 -0.11
N THR A 104 12.28 0.03 0.48
CA THR A 104 13.69 0.44 0.53
C THR A 104 14.47 -0.22 1.65
N ALA A 105 13.84 -0.61 2.77
CA ALA A 105 14.49 -1.28 3.89
C ALA A 105 15.15 -2.60 3.47
N PHE A 106 14.54 -3.31 2.53
CA PHE A 106 15.05 -4.58 1.99
C PHE A 106 15.86 -4.42 0.70
N ARG A 107 16.18 -3.17 0.32
CA ARG A 107 16.94 -2.85 -0.89
C ARG A 107 16.30 -3.45 -2.15
N ALA A 108 14.98 -3.44 -2.22
CA ALA A 108 14.26 -3.97 -3.38
C ALA A 108 14.68 -3.24 -4.66
N THR A 109 15.15 -4.00 -5.64
CA THR A 109 15.52 -3.48 -6.97
C THR A 109 14.34 -3.48 -7.92
N THR A 110 13.39 -4.39 -7.72
CA THR A 110 12.23 -4.56 -8.60
C THR A 110 10.98 -4.78 -7.76
N VAL A 111 9.91 -4.04 -8.06
CA VAL A 111 8.63 -4.13 -7.33
C VAL A 111 7.53 -4.47 -8.33
N PRO A 112 6.98 -5.70 -8.28
CA PRO A 112 5.83 -6.07 -9.10
C PRO A 112 4.57 -5.40 -8.56
N VAL A 113 3.91 -4.62 -9.40
CA VAL A 113 2.73 -3.82 -9.02
C VAL A 113 1.68 -3.76 -10.12
N GLY A 114 0.45 -3.43 -9.76
CA GLY A 114 -0.56 -2.98 -10.72
C GLY A 114 -0.35 -1.51 -11.11
N GLU A 115 -0.97 -1.10 -12.20
CA GLU A 115 -0.90 0.26 -12.74
C GLU A 115 -1.27 1.35 -11.70
N ASP A 116 -2.21 1.05 -10.81
CA ASP A 116 -2.66 1.96 -9.74
C ASP A 116 -1.57 2.25 -8.69
N GLN A 117 -0.49 1.47 -8.67
CA GLN A 117 0.63 1.64 -7.74
C GLN A 117 1.82 2.41 -8.32
N GLU A 118 1.82 2.73 -9.62
CA GLU A 118 2.91 3.51 -10.22
C GLU A 118 3.19 4.83 -9.49
N PRO A 119 2.18 5.64 -9.09
CA PRO A 119 2.42 6.88 -8.36
C PRO A 119 3.07 6.69 -7.00
N MET A 120 2.91 5.50 -6.40
CA MET A 120 3.52 5.14 -5.12
C MET A 120 5.00 4.83 -5.29
N ILE A 121 5.35 4.10 -6.35
CA ILE A 121 6.75 3.78 -6.66
C ILE A 121 7.51 5.05 -7.08
N GLU A 122 6.89 5.92 -7.88
CA GLU A 122 7.47 7.22 -8.21
C GLU A 122 7.74 8.07 -6.96
N GLN A 123 6.81 8.08 -6.01
CA GLN A 123 7.04 8.78 -4.74
C GLN A 123 8.17 8.11 -3.92
N THR A 124 8.30 6.80 -3.96
CA THR A 124 9.41 6.08 -3.34
C THR A 124 10.74 6.49 -3.95
N ARG A 125 10.84 6.59 -5.28
CA ARG A 125 12.03 7.07 -5.99
C ARG A 125 12.41 8.49 -5.59
N GLU A 126 11.41 9.38 -5.47
CA GLU A 126 11.66 10.75 -4.98
C GLU A 126 12.26 10.77 -3.56
N ILE A 127 11.79 9.86 -2.68
CA ILE A 127 12.35 9.71 -1.33
C ILE A 127 13.79 9.21 -1.40
N VAL A 128 14.06 8.17 -2.21
CA VAL A 128 15.41 7.62 -2.43
C VAL A 128 16.36 8.71 -2.90
N HIS A 129 15.98 9.49 -3.92
CA HIS A 129 16.81 10.58 -4.44
C HIS A 129 17.13 11.64 -3.38
N LYS A 130 16.11 12.08 -2.63
CA LYS A 130 16.30 13.06 -1.57
C LYS A 130 17.16 12.54 -0.43
N PHE A 131 16.93 11.29 -0.03
CA PHE A 131 17.71 10.65 1.02
C PHE A 131 19.17 10.52 0.62
N ASN A 132 19.43 9.99 -0.56
CA ASN A 132 20.78 9.81 -1.07
C ASN A 132 21.51 11.14 -1.31
N ALA A 133 20.80 12.18 -1.69
CA ALA A 133 21.38 13.52 -1.84
C ALA A 133 21.86 14.12 -0.49
N VAL A 134 21.19 13.79 0.61
CA VAL A 134 21.54 14.30 1.95
C VAL A 134 22.56 13.43 2.66
N TYR A 135 22.39 12.11 2.59
CA TYR A 135 23.11 11.13 3.41
C TYR A 135 24.11 10.27 2.62
N GLY A 136 24.26 10.52 1.31
CA GLY A 136 25.07 9.69 0.40
C GLY A 136 24.31 8.49 -0.14
N GLU A 137 24.88 7.81 -1.12
CA GLU A 137 24.27 6.63 -1.78
C GLU A 137 24.07 5.47 -0.82
N THR A 138 22.90 5.42 -0.22
CA THR A 138 22.51 4.44 0.81
C THR A 138 21.35 3.57 0.35
N LEU A 139 20.30 4.19 -0.20
CA LEU A 139 19.09 3.53 -0.66
C LEU A 139 19.19 3.15 -2.13
N VAL A 140 18.58 2.02 -2.48
CA VAL A 140 18.47 1.55 -3.87
C VAL A 140 17.17 2.07 -4.48
N GLU A 141 17.26 2.61 -5.70
CA GLU A 141 16.09 3.04 -6.45
C GLU A 141 15.35 1.82 -7.03
N PRO A 142 14.06 1.64 -6.75
CA PRO A 142 13.30 0.50 -7.24
C PRO A 142 12.82 0.71 -8.67
N GLU A 143 12.80 -0.37 -9.45
CA GLU A 143 12.15 -0.44 -10.76
C GLU A 143 10.74 -1.03 -10.65
N ILE A 144 9.84 -0.53 -11.49
CA ILE A 144 8.47 -1.03 -11.59
C ILE A 144 8.46 -2.24 -12.51
N LEU A 145 7.82 -3.32 -12.07
CA LEU A 145 7.49 -4.46 -12.93
C LEU A 145 5.97 -4.56 -13.08
N LEU A 146 5.49 -4.17 -14.24
CA LEU A 146 4.07 -4.30 -14.59
C LEU A 146 3.79 -5.68 -15.22
N PRO A 147 2.55 -6.19 -15.09
CA PRO A 147 2.13 -7.39 -15.81
C PRO A 147 2.25 -7.20 -17.33
N GLU A 148 2.82 -8.17 -18.02
CA GLU A 148 2.92 -8.17 -19.50
C GLU A 148 1.55 -8.25 -20.17
N ASN A 149 0.59 -8.93 -19.52
CA ASN A 149 -0.76 -9.08 -20.05
C ASN A 149 -1.65 -7.92 -19.57
N ALA A 150 -2.17 -7.15 -20.50
CA ALA A 150 -3.06 -6.01 -20.23
C ALA A 150 -4.30 -6.41 -19.37
N ALA A 151 -4.81 -7.63 -19.50
CA ALA A 151 -5.90 -8.12 -18.68
C ALA A 151 -5.52 -8.27 -17.20
N CYS A 152 -4.22 -8.44 -16.89
CA CYS A 152 -3.70 -8.56 -15.54
C CYS A 152 -3.38 -7.20 -14.90
N MET A 153 -3.30 -6.13 -15.67
CA MET A 153 -3.04 -4.78 -15.14
C MET A 153 -4.17 -4.32 -14.23
N ARG A 154 -5.41 -4.68 -14.58
CA ARG A 154 -6.59 -4.37 -13.78
C ARG A 154 -7.61 -5.49 -13.92
N LEU A 155 -7.61 -6.42 -12.98
CA LEU A 155 -8.54 -7.54 -12.99
C LEU A 155 -9.99 -7.04 -12.86
N PRO A 156 -10.89 -7.42 -13.80
CA PRO A 156 -12.31 -7.13 -13.68
C PRO A 156 -12.91 -7.97 -12.56
N GLY A 157 -13.89 -7.41 -11.86
CA GLY A 157 -14.67 -8.16 -10.90
C GLY A 157 -15.54 -9.22 -11.59
N THR A 158 -16.02 -10.21 -10.83
CA THR A 158 -16.94 -11.26 -11.31
C THR A 158 -18.27 -10.70 -11.82
N ASP A 159 -18.61 -9.48 -11.42
CA ASP A 159 -19.76 -8.72 -11.89
C ASP A 159 -19.57 -8.08 -13.28
N GLY A 160 -18.35 -8.11 -13.83
CA GLY A 160 -18.00 -7.52 -15.12
C GLY A 160 -18.08 -5.98 -15.20
N LYS A 161 -18.27 -5.30 -14.07
CA LYS A 161 -18.51 -3.85 -14.03
C LYS A 161 -17.39 -3.05 -13.40
N ALA A 162 -16.87 -3.50 -12.27
CA ALA A 162 -15.87 -2.79 -11.51
C ALA A 162 -14.56 -3.60 -11.41
N LYS A 163 -13.50 -2.95 -10.93
CA LYS A 163 -12.26 -3.65 -10.54
C LYS A 163 -12.60 -4.68 -9.45
N MET A 164 -11.99 -5.86 -9.55
CA MET A 164 -12.09 -6.90 -8.52
C MET A 164 -11.69 -6.35 -7.15
N SER A 165 -12.55 -6.48 -6.18
CA SER A 165 -12.33 -5.96 -4.82
C SER A 165 -13.13 -6.73 -3.79
N LYS A 166 -12.49 -7.02 -2.65
CA LYS A 166 -13.16 -7.61 -1.48
C LYS A 166 -14.31 -6.75 -0.98
N SER A 167 -14.15 -5.44 -0.97
CA SER A 167 -15.18 -4.50 -0.49
C SER A 167 -16.41 -4.44 -1.38
N LEU A 168 -16.29 -4.83 -2.64
CA LEU A 168 -17.39 -4.91 -3.60
C LEU A 168 -18.00 -6.31 -3.71
N ASN A 169 -17.46 -7.28 -3.00
CA ASN A 169 -17.89 -8.68 -3.02
C ASN A 169 -17.94 -9.26 -4.45
N ASN A 170 -17.01 -8.87 -5.31
CA ASN A 170 -16.90 -9.26 -6.71
C ASN A 170 -15.55 -9.91 -7.03
N CYS A 171 -14.96 -10.60 -6.05
CA CYS A 171 -13.69 -11.32 -6.19
C CYS A 171 -13.89 -12.83 -5.95
N ILE A 172 -12.94 -13.61 -6.44
CA ILE A 172 -12.78 -15.02 -6.15
C ILE A 172 -11.69 -15.14 -5.10
N TYR A 173 -11.96 -15.87 -4.03
CA TYR A 173 -11.00 -16.15 -2.98
C TYR A 173 -10.35 -17.52 -3.19
N LEU A 174 -9.08 -17.64 -2.80
CA LEU A 174 -8.40 -18.93 -2.82
C LEU A 174 -9.04 -19.96 -1.86
N SER A 175 -9.73 -19.46 -0.85
CA SER A 175 -10.50 -20.25 0.12
C SER A 175 -11.92 -20.61 -0.33
N ASP A 176 -12.37 -20.14 -1.50
CA ASP A 176 -13.71 -20.49 -1.99
C ASP A 176 -13.82 -21.97 -2.30
N THR A 177 -15.00 -22.53 -2.03
CA THR A 177 -15.31 -23.91 -2.39
C THR A 177 -15.53 -24.04 -3.90
N ALA A 178 -15.47 -25.26 -4.42
CA ALA A 178 -15.68 -25.54 -5.85
C ALA A 178 -17.15 -25.42 -6.30
N GLU A 179 -18.09 -25.12 -5.39
CA GLU A 179 -19.53 -25.00 -5.64
C GLU A 179 -19.97 -23.57 -5.89
#